data_570840feea8851215b9c2a10deea9614
#
_entry.id   570840feea8851215b9c2a10deea9614
#
_cell.length_a   1.000
_cell.length_b   1.000
_cell.length_c   1.000
_cell.angle_alpha   90.00
_cell.angle_beta   90.00
_cell.angle_gamma   90.00
#
_symmetry.space_group_name_H-M   'P 1'
#
loop_
_entity.id
_entity.type
_entity.pdbx_description
1 polymer ?
#
loop_
_entity_poly.entity_id
_entity_poly.type
_entity_poly.pdbx_seq_one_letter_code
_entity_poly.pdbx_strand_id
1 'polypeptide(L)'
;MSGIPLEANYLVIGGGAMGMAFTDMLMTGTESTVIMVDRHHQPGGHWNDAYPFVRLHQPSSFYGVNSKKLGSDTIDATGWNKGLYELATNGEVCAYFDQVMQQQFLPSGRVQYFPMCEYRGDQHFGSLVSDAEYDVVATKIVDATYMHVTVPSMRPPPYEVAEGATCVPLNALPRLAGQWDRYVVVGAGKTGMDACLFLLKNGVAPDQIGWVMPRHAWLFDRADIQGGQMFARTLGRWGGETFDAIAESESVDEFFANLSGRGLLLRLDESVQPTMWRCATVTQAELVQLRKINTIIRSGHVQRIEANSIVLDQGTAPTSPTTLHIDCTADGLEKRPATPVFAGRDITLQSLRMCQQVFSAAFIGHIESAYDGEALKNELCMPVPHPDTPLDYLRTVVGNLLNAARWAQDAELQAWLRHSRLDFLNAPDAGGEVDEELAQRLAVAAVAKLQRWLAEVDA
;
A
#
# COMPACT_ATOMS: atom_id res chain seq x y z
N MET A 1 39.09 4.33 4.47
CA MET A 1 39.08 5.37 5.54
C MET A 1 38.08 4.88 6.57
N SER A 2 38.38 4.98 7.88
CA SER A 2 37.40 4.65 8.93
C SER A 2 36.30 5.70 8.90
N GLY A 3 35.04 5.25 8.94
CA GLY A 3 33.90 6.14 8.98
C GLY A 3 33.84 6.98 10.28
N ILE A 4 32.99 7.99 10.29
CA ILE A 4 32.68 8.77 11.49
C ILE A 4 31.88 7.86 12.42
N PRO A 5 32.37 7.61 13.67
CA PRO A 5 31.68 6.68 14.58
C PRO A 5 30.39 7.31 15.14
N LEU A 6 29.33 6.53 15.14
CA LEU A 6 28.02 6.87 15.69
C LEU A 6 27.53 5.74 16.60
N GLU A 7 26.67 6.07 17.57
CA GLU A 7 26.10 5.10 18.48
C GLU A 7 24.60 5.38 18.70
N ALA A 8 23.77 4.33 18.68
CA ALA A 8 22.34 4.40 18.99
C ALA A 8 21.82 3.03 19.46
N ASN A 9 20.63 3.01 20.06
CA ASN A 9 19.92 1.74 20.32
C ASN A 9 19.41 1.11 19.02
N TYR A 10 18.92 1.91 18.09
CA TYR A 10 18.37 1.44 16.81
C TYR A 10 18.98 2.18 15.61
N LEU A 11 19.37 1.41 14.60
CA LEU A 11 19.66 1.90 13.25
C LEU A 11 18.47 1.58 12.35
N VAL A 12 17.71 2.58 11.94
CA VAL A 12 16.54 2.46 11.05
C VAL A 12 16.96 2.79 9.62
N ILE A 13 16.83 1.82 8.73
CA ILE A 13 17.16 1.94 7.32
C ILE A 13 15.88 2.25 6.56
N GLY A 14 15.75 3.48 6.05
CA GLY A 14 14.59 4.02 5.36
C GLY A 14 13.72 4.92 6.24
N GLY A 15 13.66 6.21 5.89
CA GLY A 15 12.78 7.25 6.48
C GLY A 15 11.43 7.34 5.78
N GLY A 16 10.97 6.26 5.15
CA GLY A 16 9.64 6.15 4.56
C GLY A 16 8.56 5.94 5.60
N ALA A 17 7.31 5.80 5.16
CA ALA A 17 6.15 5.70 6.04
C ALA A 17 6.28 4.62 7.12
N MET A 18 6.84 3.44 6.79
CA MET A 18 7.03 2.35 7.77
C MET A 18 8.11 2.69 8.78
N GLY A 19 9.28 3.19 8.33
CA GLY A 19 10.37 3.60 9.25
C GLY A 19 9.93 4.72 10.20
N MET A 20 9.18 5.69 9.68
CA MET A 20 8.60 6.76 10.50
C MET A 20 7.58 6.25 11.53
N ALA A 21 6.67 5.33 11.11
CA ALA A 21 5.66 4.77 12.01
C ALA A 21 6.28 3.87 13.11
N PHE A 22 7.29 3.08 12.79
CA PHE A 22 8.04 2.30 13.75
C PHE A 22 8.78 3.20 14.75
N THR A 23 9.52 4.19 14.25
CA THR A 23 10.29 5.13 15.08
C THR A 23 9.38 5.92 16.04
N ASP A 24 8.19 6.32 15.59
CA ASP A 24 7.19 6.98 16.43
C ASP A 24 6.82 6.15 17.67
N MET A 25 6.67 4.84 17.51
CA MET A 25 6.38 3.94 18.62
C MET A 25 7.55 3.82 19.60
N LEU A 26 8.78 3.82 19.11
CA LEU A 26 9.96 3.87 19.98
C LEU A 26 10.01 5.18 20.76
N MET A 27 9.72 6.32 20.10
CA MET A 27 9.75 7.64 20.74
C MET A 27 8.68 7.82 21.80
N THR A 28 7.53 7.19 21.63
CA THR A 28 6.40 7.28 22.57
C THR A 28 6.43 6.20 23.65
N GLY A 29 7.03 5.04 23.38
CA GLY A 29 7.02 3.88 24.29
C GLY A 29 8.34 3.63 25.03
N THR A 30 9.45 4.25 24.65
CA THR A 30 10.78 4.01 25.23
C THR A 30 11.61 5.29 25.33
N GLU A 31 12.78 5.22 25.98
CA GLU A 31 13.80 6.27 25.99
C GLU A 31 14.93 5.99 24.98
N SER A 32 14.72 5.10 24.03
CA SER A 32 15.75 4.66 23.08
C SER A 32 16.20 5.78 22.13
N THR A 33 17.44 5.68 21.68
CA THR A 33 18.03 6.55 20.65
C THR A 33 18.00 5.86 19.29
N VAL A 34 17.78 6.66 18.23
CA VAL A 34 17.62 6.17 16.85
C VAL A 34 18.53 6.95 15.90
N ILE A 35 19.24 6.23 15.07
CA ILE A 35 19.85 6.76 13.84
C ILE A 35 18.98 6.29 12.69
N MET A 36 18.44 7.25 11.90
CA MET A 36 17.62 6.97 10.71
C MET A 36 18.36 7.42 9.45
N VAL A 37 18.49 6.51 8.49
CA VAL A 37 19.21 6.74 7.22
C VAL A 37 18.22 6.66 6.06
N ASP A 38 18.21 7.63 5.15
CA ASP A 38 17.37 7.61 3.94
C ASP A 38 18.10 8.18 2.72
N ARG A 39 17.84 7.60 1.55
CA ARG A 39 18.40 8.05 0.26
C ARG A 39 17.76 9.34 -0.25
N HIS A 40 16.55 9.65 0.18
CA HIS A 40 15.85 10.88 -0.18
C HIS A 40 16.34 12.07 0.64
N HIS A 41 16.10 13.26 0.12
CA HIS A 41 16.46 14.52 0.75
C HIS A 41 15.57 14.89 1.95
N GLN A 42 14.42 14.23 2.09
CA GLN A 42 13.43 14.41 3.15
C GLN A 42 12.71 13.10 3.48
N PRO A 43 12.05 12.98 4.66
CA PRO A 43 11.25 11.83 5.01
C PRO A 43 10.07 11.63 4.04
N GLY A 44 9.56 10.39 3.98
CA GLY A 44 8.40 10.05 3.13
C GLY A 44 8.68 8.90 2.15
N GLY A 45 9.96 8.48 1.98
CA GLY A 45 10.33 7.37 1.11
C GLY A 45 9.82 7.59 -0.33
N HIS A 46 9.17 6.59 -0.91
CA HIS A 46 8.66 6.61 -2.29
C HIS A 46 7.67 7.74 -2.62
N TRP A 47 7.09 8.41 -1.61
CA TRP A 47 6.26 9.59 -1.85
C TRP A 47 7.04 10.72 -2.49
N ASN A 48 8.35 10.79 -2.25
CA ASN A 48 9.24 11.78 -2.89
C ASN A 48 9.38 11.54 -4.41
N ASP A 49 9.16 10.31 -4.88
CA ASP A 49 9.25 9.92 -6.28
C ASP A 49 7.88 9.78 -6.94
N ALA A 50 6.80 9.79 -6.18
CA ALA A 50 5.44 9.62 -6.69
C ALA A 50 4.98 10.81 -7.55
N TYR A 51 4.02 10.57 -8.44
CA TYR A 51 3.48 11.62 -9.30
C TYR A 51 2.69 12.67 -8.50
N PRO A 52 2.73 13.95 -8.89
CA PRO A 52 2.28 15.06 -8.04
C PRO A 52 0.78 15.10 -7.74
N PHE A 53 -0.05 14.37 -8.48
CA PHE A 53 -1.49 14.29 -8.28
C PHE A 53 -1.96 12.98 -7.63
N VAL A 54 -1.03 12.14 -7.17
CA VAL A 54 -1.39 10.92 -6.41
C VAL A 54 -2.06 11.31 -5.09
N ARG A 55 -3.04 10.51 -4.72
CA ARG A 55 -3.70 10.59 -3.41
C ARG A 55 -3.68 9.23 -2.72
N LEU A 56 -3.81 9.26 -1.40
CA LEU A 56 -4.05 8.03 -0.64
C LEU A 56 -5.29 7.29 -1.18
N HIS A 57 -5.35 5.99 -0.97
CA HIS A 57 -6.50 5.14 -1.30
C HIS A 57 -7.45 4.95 -0.12
N GLN A 58 -7.00 5.29 1.06
CA GLN A 58 -7.69 5.19 2.34
C GLN A 58 -7.81 6.57 2.97
N PRO A 59 -8.70 6.78 3.94
CA PRO A 59 -8.79 8.03 4.66
C PRO A 59 -7.46 8.47 5.23
N SER A 60 -7.15 9.77 5.12
CA SER A 60 -5.87 10.34 5.52
C SER A 60 -5.50 10.04 6.97
N SER A 61 -6.50 10.09 7.86
CA SER A 61 -6.30 9.90 9.31
C SER A 61 -5.79 8.51 9.70
N PHE A 62 -5.92 7.50 8.83
CA PHE A 62 -5.40 6.14 9.07
C PHE A 62 -4.03 5.91 8.42
N TYR A 63 -3.35 6.98 8.01
CA TYR A 63 -1.99 6.94 7.45
C TYR A 63 -1.02 7.77 8.31
N GLY A 64 0.27 7.49 8.17
CA GLY A 64 1.35 8.20 8.86
C GLY A 64 1.81 7.52 10.16
N VAL A 65 2.11 8.30 11.20
CA VAL A 65 2.58 7.83 12.52
C VAL A 65 1.44 7.78 13.53
N ASN A 66 1.56 6.99 14.60
CA ASN A 66 0.46 6.79 15.56
C ASN A 66 0.21 8.03 16.45
N SER A 67 1.25 8.80 16.78
CA SER A 67 1.19 9.95 17.67
C SER A 67 0.61 11.22 17.04
N LYS A 68 0.60 11.34 15.70
CA LYS A 68 0.14 12.52 14.97
C LYS A 68 -0.77 12.15 13.81
N LYS A 69 -1.92 12.80 13.74
CA LYS A 69 -2.90 12.57 12.66
C LYS A 69 -2.48 13.29 11.37
N LEU A 70 -2.65 12.63 10.23
CA LEU A 70 -2.63 13.24 8.90
C LEU A 70 -4.05 13.63 8.51
N GLY A 71 -4.25 14.87 8.07
CA GLY A 71 -5.56 15.38 7.71
C GLY A 71 -6.42 15.79 8.90
N SER A 72 -7.68 16.08 8.64
CA SER A 72 -8.64 16.67 9.59
C SER A 72 -9.98 15.93 9.71
N ASP A 73 -10.09 14.73 9.12
CA ASP A 73 -11.34 13.95 9.01
C ASP A 73 -12.46 14.69 8.26
N THR A 74 -12.08 15.56 7.34
CA THR A 74 -13.03 16.27 6.50
C THR A 74 -13.69 15.31 5.52
N ILE A 75 -15.01 15.47 5.33
CA ILE A 75 -15.75 14.75 4.28
C ILE A 75 -15.68 15.57 2.99
N ASP A 76 -15.25 14.95 1.89
CA ASP A 76 -15.20 15.60 0.58
C ASP A 76 -16.61 15.99 0.12
N ALA A 77 -16.84 17.29 -0.08
CA ALA A 77 -18.12 17.83 -0.49
C ALA A 77 -18.35 17.75 -2.01
N THR A 78 -17.29 17.56 -2.80
CA THR A 78 -17.32 17.60 -4.27
C THR A 78 -16.40 16.54 -4.88
N GLY A 79 -16.51 16.38 -6.21
CA GLY A 79 -15.66 15.45 -6.96
C GLY A 79 -16.07 13.98 -6.81
N TRP A 80 -15.18 13.10 -7.27
CA TRP A 80 -15.49 11.66 -7.32
C TRP A 80 -15.35 10.95 -5.98
N ASN A 81 -14.77 11.61 -4.97
CA ASN A 81 -14.67 11.12 -3.59
C ASN A 81 -15.74 11.74 -2.66
N LYS A 82 -16.73 12.44 -3.23
CA LYS A 82 -17.80 13.12 -2.47
C LYS A 82 -18.49 12.18 -1.49
N GLY A 83 -18.63 12.62 -0.24
CA GLY A 83 -19.32 11.90 0.82
C GLY A 83 -18.43 10.94 1.62
N LEU A 84 -17.15 10.84 1.26
CA LEU A 84 -16.15 10.02 1.94
C LEU A 84 -15.07 10.90 2.60
N TYR A 85 -14.31 10.35 3.51
CA TYR A 85 -13.18 11.05 4.12
C TYR A 85 -12.16 11.50 3.08
N GLU A 86 -11.54 12.64 3.34
CA GLU A 86 -10.47 13.22 2.55
C GLU A 86 -9.30 12.25 2.31
N LEU A 87 -8.71 12.37 1.14
CA LEU A 87 -7.53 11.61 0.74
C LEU A 87 -6.36 12.57 0.59
N ALA A 88 -5.36 12.47 1.45
CA ALA A 88 -4.18 13.31 1.39
C ALA A 88 -3.45 13.14 0.05
N THR A 89 -3.01 14.26 -0.48
CA THR A 89 -2.19 14.35 -1.68
C THR A 89 -0.73 14.02 -1.36
N ASN A 90 0.07 13.78 -2.40
CA ASN A 90 1.52 13.62 -2.30
C ASN A 90 2.18 14.73 -1.44
N GLY A 91 1.88 15.98 -1.77
CA GLY A 91 2.45 17.12 -1.06
C GLY A 91 2.09 17.16 0.42
N GLU A 92 0.84 16.82 0.77
CA GLU A 92 0.39 16.75 2.17
C GLU A 92 1.08 15.61 2.92
N VAL A 93 1.28 14.46 2.29
CA VAL A 93 1.98 13.32 2.91
C VAL A 93 3.45 13.66 3.16
N CYS A 94 4.16 14.23 2.18
CA CYS A 94 5.56 14.64 2.34
C CYS A 94 5.70 15.71 3.42
N ALA A 95 4.88 16.76 3.37
CA ALA A 95 4.88 17.82 4.38
C ALA A 95 4.57 17.31 5.79
N TYR A 96 3.66 16.34 5.91
CA TYR A 96 3.33 15.72 7.17
C TYR A 96 4.52 14.95 7.77
N PHE A 97 5.21 14.12 6.98
CA PHE A 97 6.39 13.40 7.48
C PHE A 97 7.53 14.33 7.85
N ASP A 98 7.74 15.40 7.06
CA ASP A 98 8.71 16.44 7.43
C ASP A 98 8.33 17.13 8.76
N GLN A 99 7.05 17.47 8.96
CA GLN A 99 6.58 18.00 10.24
C GLN A 99 6.83 17.04 11.41
N VAL A 100 6.58 15.73 11.26
CA VAL A 100 6.87 14.75 12.30
C VAL A 100 8.36 14.74 12.61
N MET A 101 9.21 14.70 11.59
CA MET A 101 10.67 14.74 11.76
C MET A 101 11.13 16.01 12.47
N GLN A 102 10.75 17.18 11.97
CA GLN A 102 11.24 18.47 12.45
C GLN A 102 10.64 18.91 13.78
N GLN A 103 9.41 18.52 14.09
CA GLN A 103 8.68 19.02 15.26
C GLN A 103 8.59 17.99 16.40
N GLN A 104 8.84 16.70 16.14
CA GLN A 104 8.74 15.66 17.16
C GLN A 104 10.05 14.86 17.29
N PHE A 105 10.58 14.30 16.21
CA PHE A 105 11.73 13.40 16.28
C PHE A 105 13.03 14.14 16.62
N LEU A 106 13.43 15.10 15.82
CA LEU A 106 14.68 15.84 16.05
C LEU A 106 14.67 16.63 17.37
N PRO A 107 13.58 17.35 17.75
CA PRO A 107 13.56 18.08 19.03
C PRO A 107 13.61 17.19 20.27
N SER A 108 13.30 15.89 20.14
CA SER A 108 13.46 14.94 21.26
C SER A 108 14.92 14.77 21.70
N GLY A 109 15.87 15.13 20.84
CA GLY A 109 17.30 14.88 21.04
C GLY A 109 17.70 13.40 20.96
N ARG A 110 16.74 12.50 20.71
CA ARG A 110 16.96 11.05 20.65
C ARG A 110 17.04 10.49 19.22
N VAL A 111 16.64 11.27 18.21
CA VAL A 111 16.69 10.87 16.80
C VAL A 111 17.76 11.69 16.06
N GLN A 112 18.64 11.00 15.36
CA GLN A 112 19.54 11.59 14.38
C GLN A 112 19.10 11.13 12.99
N TYR A 113 18.80 12.07 12.09
CA TYR A 113 18.35 11.78 10.73
C TYR A 113 19.42 12.11 9.70
N PHE A 114 19.75 11.15 8.85
CA PHE A 114 20.74 11.25 7.79
C PHE A 114 20.07 11.12 6.42
N PRO A 115 19.53 12.23 5.86
CA PRO A 115 19.02 12.26 4.49
C PRO A 115 20.16 12.23 3.48
N MET A 116 19.85 11.86 2.23
CA MET A 116 20.83 11.71 1.14
C MET A 116 21.99 10.80 1.53
N CYS A 117 21.70 9.74 2.26
CA CYS A 117 22.66 8.72 2.68
C CYS A 117 22.18 7.32 2.29
N GLU A 118 23.10 6.47 1.92
CA GLU A 118 22.83 5.10 1.51
C GLU A 118 23.45 4.10 2.48
N TYR A 119 22.62 3.19 3.01
CA TYR A 119 23.07 2.08 3.82
C TYR A 119 23.80 1.05 2.93
N ARG A 120 24.99 0.61 3.34
CA ARG A 120 25.87 -0.26 2.57
C ARG A 120 26.11 -1.63 3.21
N GLY A 121 25.40 -1.94 4.28
CA GLY A 121 25.58 -3.17 5.04
C GLY A 121 26.46 -2.97 6.26
N ASP A 122 26.53 -3.98 7.12
CA ASP A 122 27.41 -4.05 8.31
C ASP A 122 27.39 -2.79 9.20
N GLN A 123 26.21 -2.15 9.34
CA GLN A 123 26.04 -0.91 10.10
C GLN A 123 26.84 0.29 9.54
N HIS A 124 27.14 0.24 8.26
CA HIS A 124 27.88 1.28 7.56
C HIS A 124 26.96 2.00 6.56
N PHE A 125 27.05 3.33 6.48
CA PHE A 125 26.37 4.13 5.46
C PHE A 125 27.22 5.30 5.00
N GLY A 126 26.99 5.75 3.78
CA GLY A 126 27.72 6.86 3.16
C GLY A 126 26.77 7.92 2.61
N SER A 127 27.27 9.15 2.58
CA SER A 127 26.60 10.28 1.96
C SER A 127 26.57 10.12 0.43
N LEU A 128 25.45 10.44 -0.20
CA LEU A 128 25.29 10.52 -1.66
C LEU A 128 25.75 11.85 -2.26
N VAL A 129 26.03 12.85 -1.41
CA VAL A 129 26.36 14.22 -1.82
C VAL A 129 27.73 14.69 -1.34
N SER A 130 28.44 13.87 -0.56
CA SER A 130 29.79 14.12 -0.08
C SER A 130 30.56 12.82 0.13
N ASP A 131 31.84 12.89 0.47
CA ASP A 131 32.68 11.72 0.78
C ASP A 131 32.54 11.27 2.26
N ALA A 132 31.51 11.72 2.97
CA ALA A 132 31.30 11.35 4.36
C ALA A 132 30.81 9.90 4.48
N GLU A 133 31.52 9.11 5.29
CA GLU A 133 31.21 7.73 5.62
C GLU A 133 30.98 7.61 7.14
N TYR A 134 30.08 6.75 7.55
CA TYR A 134 29.64 6.59 8.92
C TYR A 134 29.64 5.12 9.33
N ASP A 135 30.21 4.83 10.50
CA ASP A 135 30.19 3.51 11.13
C ASP A 135 29.30 3.57 12.37
N VAL A 136 28.24 2.79 12.42
CA VAL A 136 27.27 2.81 13.51
C VAL A 136 27.45 1.62 14.43
N VAL A 137 27.43 1.85 15.73
CA VAL A 137 27.24 0.80 16.73
C VAL A 137 25.80 0.87 17.21
N ALA A 138 24.95 -0.04 16.72
CA ALA A 138 23.55 -0.13 17.12
C ALA A 138 23.23 -1.49 17.76
N THR A 139 22.38 -1.50 18.78
CA THR A 139 21.87 -2.71 19.42
C THR A 139 20.96 -3.48 18.47
N LYS A 140 20.10 -2.78 17.74
CA LYS A 140 19.14 -3.34 16.77
C LYS A 140 19.24 -2.62 15.43
N ILE A 141 18.99 -3.37 14.35
CA ILE A 141 18.93 -2.85 12.98
C ILE A 141 17.50 -3.07 12.47
N VAL A 142 16.88 -2.02 11.95
CA VAL A 142 15.50 -2.06 11.46
C VAL A 142 15.51 -1.84 9.96
N ASP A 143 15.16 -2.87 9.19
CA ASP A 143 14.95 -2.76 7.75
C ASP A 143 13.52 -2.28 7.46
N ALA A 144 13.37 -0.98 7.23
CA ALA A 144 12.12 -0.36 6.79
C ALA A 144 12.00 -0.31 5.26
N THR A 145 12.95 -0.90 4.52
CA THR A 145 12.98 -0.95 3.06
C THR A 145 12.55 -2.30 2.48
N TYR A 146 12.32 -3.30 3.32
CA TYR A 146 12.03 -4.68 2.90
C TYR A 146 10.90 -4.79 1.89
N MET A 147 9.83 -3.99 2.01
CA MET A 147 8.70 -3.99 1.09
C MET A 147 9.05 -3.44 -0.30
N HIS A 148 10.22 -2.83 -0.48
CA HIS A 148 10.85 -2.38 -1.72
C HIS A 148 9.86 -1.73 -2.68
N VAL A 149 9.20 -0.66 -2.21
CA VAL A 149 8.20 0.06 -3.02
C VAL A 149 8.87 0.76 -4.19
N THR A 150 8.40 0.47 -5.40
CA THR A 150 8.89 1.08 -6.64
C THR A 150 7.75 1.80 -7.37
N VAL A 151 8.01 3.02 -7.82
CA VAL A 151 7.10 3.79 -8.68
C VAL A 151 7.72 4.01 -10.06
N PRO A 152 6.91 4.25 -11.13
CA PRO A 152 7.42 4.31 -12.50
C PRO A 152 8.52 5.34 -12.75
N SER A 153 8.53 6.45 -11.98
CA SER A 153 9.57 7.49 -12.11
C SER A 153 10.97 7.08 -11.62
N MET A 154 11.08 6.02 -10.83
CA MET A 154 12.35 5.56 -10.23
C MET A 154 13.19 4.71 -11.20
N ARG A 155 12.64 4.30 -12.34
CA ARG A 155 13.31 3.43 -13.31
C ARG A 155 12.81 3.68 -14.73
N PRO A 156 13.58 3.31 -15.76
CA PRO A 156 13.05 3.23 -17.12
C PRO A 156 11.93 2.18 -17.20
N PRO A 157 11.03 2.28 -18.20
CA PRO A 157 10.01 1.25 -18.42
C PRO A 157 10.66 -0.14 -18.63
N PRO A 158 9.98 -1.25 -18.22
CA PRO A 158 10.53 -2.60 -18.34
C PRO A 158 10.46 -3.16 -19.76
N TYR A 159 10.15 -2.34 -20.74
CA TYR A 159 10.03 -2.66 -22.16
C TYR A 159 10.81 -1.64 -23.01
N GLU A 160 11.14 -2.03 -24.23
CA GLU A 160 11.88 -1.17 -25.16
C GLU A 160 10.98 -0.05 -25.70
N VAL A 161 11.52 1.15 -25.81
CA VAL A 161 10.90 2.29 -26.49
C VAL A 161 11.79 2.68 -27.69
N ALA A 162 11.31 2.43 -28.90
CA ALA A 162 12.05 2.70 -30.10
C ALA A 162 12.08 4.19 -30.47
N GLU A 163 13.03 4.57 -31.31
CA GLU A 163 13.09 5.91 -31.86
C GLU A 163 11.79 6.26 -32.60
N GLY A 164 11.29 7.49 -32.40
CA GLY A 164 10.02 7.96 -32.97
C GLY A 164 8.78 7.63 -32.13
N ALA A 165 8.92 6.87 -31.03
CA ALA A 165 7.87 6.70 -30.02
C ALA A 165 8.17 7.55 -28.78
N THR A 166 7.14 8.09 -28.13
CA THR A 166 7.28 8.85 -26.88
C THR A 166 6.62 8.10 -25.74
N CYS A 167 7.42 7.77 -24.72
CA CYS A 167 6.95 7.16 -23.48
C CYS A 167 7.51 7.90 -22.27
N VAL A 168 6.65 8.21 -21.31
CA VAL A 168 7.01 8.96 -20.10
C VAL A 168 6.44 8.31 -18.85
N PRO A 169 7.07 8.47 -17.69
CA PRO A 169 6.43 8.14 -16.43
C PRO A 169 5.28 9.11 -16.12
N LEU A 170 4.35 8.68 -15.29
CA LEU A 170 3.16 9.47 -14.93
C LEU A 170 3.48 10.85 -14.34
N ASN A 171 4.66 11.02 -13.75
CA ASN A 171 5.15 12.30 -13.21
C ASN A 171 5.20 13.43 -14.26
N ALA A 172 5.42 13.10 -15.53
CA ALA A 172 5.48 14.07 -16.61
C ALA A 172 4.09 14.50 -17.13
N LEU A 173 3.05 13.69 -16.87
CA LEU A 173 1.72 13.86 -17.44
C LEU A 173 1.08 15.25 -17.18
N PRO A 174 1.20 15.89 -16.01
CA PRO A 174 0.62 17.21 -15.78
C PRO A 174 1.09 18.32 -16.72
N ARG A 175 2.29 18.16 -17.29
CA ARG A 175 2.87 19.11 -18.26
C ARG A 175 2.53 18.77 -19.70
N LEU A 176 2.07 17.56 -19.98
CA LEU A 176 1.89 17.02 -21.34
C LEU A 176 0.43 16.73 -21.69
N ALA A 177 -0.48 16.73 -20.72
CA ALA A 177 -1.90 16.52 -20.97
C ALA A 177 -2.47 17.62 -21.88
N GLY A 178 -3.26 17.22 -22.87
CA GLY A 178 -3.85 18.12 -23.87
C GLY A 178 -2.94 18.54 -25.04
N GLN A 179 -1.71 18.02 -25.10
CA GLN A 179 -0.75 18.36 -26.17
C GLN A 179 -0.58 17.26 -27.22
N TRP A 180 -1.27 16.13 -27.07
CA TRP A 180 -1.15 14.95 -27.92
C TRP A 180 -2.50 14.56 -28.52
N ASP A 181 -2.49 13.99 -29.71
CA ASP A 181 -3.71 13.53 -30.37
C ASP A 181 -4.33 12.34 -29.66
N ARG A 182 -3.49 11.46 -29.11
CA ARG A 182 -3.88 10.26 -28.36
C ARG A 182 -2.97 9.98 -27.18
N TYR A 183 -3.48 9.20 -26.25
CA TYR A 183 -2.78 8.75 -25.05
C TYR A 183 -2.91 7.24 -24.92
N VAL A 184 -1.82 6.55 -24.57
CA VAL A 184 -1.88 5.13 -24.22
C VAL A 184 -1.33 4.94 -22.81
N VAL A 185 -2.19 4.53 -21.89
CA VAL A 185 -1.80 4.20 -20.51
C VAL A 185 -1.38 2.74 -20.47
N VAL A 186 -0.15 2.46 -20.00
CA VAL A 186 0.41 1.12 -19.92
C VAL A 186 0.43 0.67 -18.47
N GLY A 187 -0.45 -0.26 -18.11
CA GLY A 187 -0.59 -0.80 -16.74
C GLY A 187 -2.00 -0.67 -16.16
N ALA A 188 -2.45 -1.73 -15.49
CA ALA A 188 -3.83 -1.88 -15.00
C ALA A 188 -4.00 -1.64 -13.49
N GLY A 189 -2.93 -1.25 -12.79
CA GLY A 189 -2.96 -0.94 -11.37
C GLY A 189 -3.53 0.43 -11.04
N LYS A 190 -3.46 0.83 -9.76
CA LYS A 190 -3.94 2.14 -9.27
C LYS A 190 -3.30 3.30 -10.03
N THR A 191 -2.00 3.22 -10.33
CA THR A 191 -1.27 4.23 -11.12
C THR A 191 -1.89 4.43 -12.51
N GLY A 192 -2.26 3.33 -13.20
CA GLY A 192 -2.95 3.39 -14.49
C GLY A 192 -4.36 3.98 -14.39
N MET A 193 -5.11 3.62 -13.35
CA MET A 193 -6.43 4.22 -13.08
C MET A 193 -6.32 5.73 -12.84
N ASP A 194 -5.34 6.18 -12.05
CA ASP A 194 -5.11 7.59 -11.80
C ASP A 194 -4.70 8.36 -13.06
N ALA A 195 -3.89 7.74 -13.94
CA ALA A 195 -3.56 8.32 -15.24
C ALA A 195 -4.82 8.55 -16.10
N CYS A 196 -5.67 7.52 -16.21
CA CYS A 196 -6.93 7.61 -16.94
C CYS A 196 -7.86 8.68 -16.35
N LEU A 197 -8.07 8.67 -15.03
CA LEU A 197 -8.90 9.66 -14.36
C LEU A 197 -8.35 11.09 -14.50
N PHE A 198 -7.01 11.26 -14.44
CA PHE A 198 -6.38 12.55 -14.66
C PHE A 198 -6.62 13.07 -16.08
N LEU A 199 -6.43 12.24 -17.10
CA LEU A 199 -6.70 12.61 -18.49
C LEU A 199 -8.16 13.02 -18.70
N LEU A 200 -9.11 12.21 -18.23
CA LEU A 200 -10.53 12.49 -18.33
C LEU A 200 -10.93 13.81 -17.62
N LYS A 201 -10.35 14.05 -16.41
CA LYS A 201 -10.59 15.26 -15.63
C LYS A 201 -10.06 16.51 -16.33
N ASN A 202 -8.99 16.37 -17.13
CA ASN A 202 -8.38 17.45 -17.90
C ASN A 202 -8.95 17.57 -19.33
N GLY A 203 -10.08 16.96 -19.62
CA GLY A 203 -10.83 17.15 -20.86
C GLY A 203 -10.37 16.31 -22.04
N VAL A 204 -9.50 15.32 -21.85
CA VAL A 204 -9.16 14.34 -22.89
C VAL A 204 -10.38 13.45 -23.12
N ALA A 205 -10.82 13.33 -24.37
CA ALA A 205 -11.98 12.52 -24.70
C ALA A 205 -11.68 11.02 -24.48
N PRO A 206 -12.64 10.23 -24.01
CA PRO A 206 -12.42 8.79 -23.70
C PRO A 206 -11.94 7.98 -24.91
N ASP A 207 -12.30 8.32 -26.12
CA ASP A 207 -11.88 7.67 -27.38
C ASP A 207 -10.44 8.02 -27.79
N GLN A 208 -9.86 9.08 -27.21
CA GLN A 208 -8.44 9.43 -27.36
C GLN A 208 -7.54 8.64 -26.40
N ILE A 209 -8.11 7.87 -25.47
CA ILE A 209 -7.36 7.11 -24.46
C ILE A 209 -7.41 5.63 -24.80
N GLY A 210 -6.24 5.04 -25.08
CA GLY A 210 -6.01 3.60 -25.07
C GLY A 210 -5.46 3.14 -23.73
N TRP A 211 -5.86 1.96 -23.28
CA TRP A 211 -5.41 1.43 -21.99
C TRP A 211 -4.93 -0.02 -22.12
N VAL A 212 -3.62 -0.24 -21.94
CA VAL A 212 -3.04 -1.59 -21.93
C VAL A 212 -3.28 -2.23 -20.57
N MET A 213 -4.09 -3.27 -20.57
CA MET A 213 -4.55 -3.97 -19.38
C MET A 213 -4.37 -5.48 -19.57
N PRO A 214 -3.17 -6.02 -19.28
CA PRO A 214 -2.88 -7.46 -19.43
C PRO A 214 -3.75 -8.34 -18.54
N ARG A 215 -4.03 -7.88 -17.32
CA ARG A 215 -4.88 -8.55 -16.34
C ARG A 215 -5.85 -7.57 -15.73
N HIS A 216 -7.10 -7.96 -15.55
CA HIS A 216 -8.08 -7.21 -14.77
C HIS A 216 -7.91 -7.47 -13.28
N ALA A 217 -8.10 -6.43 -12.46
CA ALA A 217 -8.05 -6.52 -11.01
C ALA A 217 -9.45 -6.54 -10.39
N TRP A 218 -9.59 -7.26 -9.30
CA TRP A 218 -10.63 -7.02 -8.32
C TRP A 218 -10.34 -5.68 -7.61
N LEU A 219 -11.37 -4.86 -7.40
CA LEU A 219 -11.27 -3.56 -6.79
C LEU A 219 -12.18 -3.49 -5.57
N PHE A 220 -11.75 -2.82 -4.51
CA PHE A 220 -12.63 -2.47 -3.40
C PHE A 220 -13.44 -1.22 -3.73
N ASP A 221 -14.71 -1.18 -3.30
CA ASP A 221 -15.40 0.10 -3.19
C ASP A 221 -14.78 0.90 -2.04
N ARG A 222 -14.31 2.11 -2.34
CA ARG A 222 -13.70 2.97 -1.31
C ARG A 222 -14.71 3.33 -0.21
N ALA A 223 -15.99 3.34 -0.52
CA ALA A 223 -17.05 3.57 0.46
C ALA A 223 -17.09 2.52 1.57
N ASP A 224 -16.69 1.27 1.26
CA ASP A 224 -16.62 0.19 2.24
C ASP A 224 -15.30 0.18 3.04
N ILE A 225 -14.26 0.87 2.53
CA ILE A 225 -12.93 0.97 3.18
C ILE A 225 -12.79 2.34 3.87
N GLN A 226 -13.78 2.69 4.63
CA GLN A 226 -13.80 3.88 5.49
C GLN A 226 -13.71 3.42 6.96
N GLY A 227 -12.90 4.08 7.76
CA GLY A 227 -12.78 3.79 9.19
C GLY A 227 -13.49 4.81 10.07
N GLY A 228 -13.39 4.60 11.38
CA GLY A 228 -13.93 5.49 12.38
C GLY A 228 -15.45 5.39 12.57
N GLN A 229 -15.96 6.13 13.55
CA GLN A 229 -17.32 6.01 14.03
C GLN A 229 -18.40 6.27 12.96
N MET A 230 -18.17 7.24 12.06
CA MET A 230 -19.14 7.62 11.01
C MET A 230 -19.41 6.45 10.04
N PHE A 231 -18.44 5.61 9.77
CA PHE A 231 -18.52 4.50 8.82
C PHE A 231 -18.54 3.12 9.49
N ALA A 232 -18.64 3.05 10.81
CA ALA A 232 -18.59 1.78 11.56
C ALA A 232 -19.65 0.78 11.07
N ARG A 233 -20.85 1.25 10.74
CA ARG A 233 -21.92 0.38 10.20
C ARG A 233 -21.58 -0.18 8.82
N THR A 234 -20.98 0.63 7.93
CA THR A 234 -20.57 0.21 6.58
C THR A 234 -19.46 -0.83 6.67
N LEU A 235 -18.46 -0.58 7.52
CA LEU A 235 -17.37 -1.53 7.77
C LEU A 235 -17.86 -2.83 8.40
N GLY A 236 -18.78 -2.74 9.37
CA GLY A 236 -19.43 -3.91 10.00
C GLY A 236 -20.24 -4.72 8.99
N ARG A 237 -21.00 -4.06 8.11
CA ARG A 237 -21.71 -4.73 7.01
C ARG A 237 -20.72 -5.45 6.09
N TRP A 238 -19.65 -4.78 5.66
CA TRP A 238 -18.63 -5.37 4.80
C TRP A 238 -18.03 -6.64 5.41
N GLY A 239 -17.68 -6.60 6.69
CA GLY A 239 -17.19 -7.76 7.43
C GLY A 239 -18.22 -8.90 7.51
N GLY A 240 -19.45 -8.61 7.92
CA GLY A 240 -20.55 -9.58 8.03
C GLY A 240 -20.85 -10.24 6.70
N GLU A 241 -21.09 -9.47 5.63
CA GLU A 241 -21.38 -10.00 4.30
C GLU A 241 -20.19 -10.79 3.70
N THR A 242 -18.96 -10.50 4.11
CA THR A 242 -17.80 -11.31 3.72
C THR A 242 -17.87 -12.70 4.37
N PHE A 243 -18.22 -12.80 5.66
CA PHE A 243 -18.42 -14.08 6.34
C PHE A 243 -19.60 -14.85 5.74
N ASP A 244 -20.70 -14.19 5.43
CA ASP A 244 -21.85 -14.81 4.76
C ASP A 244 -21.45 -15.36 3.39
N ALA A 245 -20.71 -14.60 2.59
CA ALA A 245 -20.22 -15.06 1.29
C ALA A 245 -19.30 -16.28 1.43
N ILE A 246 -18.42 -16.34 2.44
CA ILE A 246 -17.61 -17.53 2.74
C ILE A 246 -18.52 -18.71 3.10
N ALA A 247 -19.51 -18.49 3.97
CA ALA A 247 -20.38 -19.57 4.44
C ALA A 247 -21.23 -20.18 3.31
N GLU A 248 -21.78 -19.34 2.44
CA GLU A 248 -22.70 -19.72 1.37
C GLU A 248 -22.02 -20.31 0.13
N SER A 249 -20.74 -20.03 -0.13
CA SER A 249 -20.04 -20.47 -1.35
C SER A 249 -19.48 -21.88 -1.21
N GLU A 250 -19.52 -22.67 -2.27
CA GLU A 250 -18.93 -24.01 -2.32
C GLU A 250 -17.55 -24.04 -3.01
N SER A 251 -17.17 -22.96 -3.68
CA SER A 251 -15.89 -22.85 -4.39
C SER A 251 -15.32 -21.43 -4.32
N VAL A 252 -14.03 -21.29 -4.68
CA VAL A 252 -13.35 -19.99 -4.79
C VAL A 252 -14.05 -19.08 -5.81
N ASP A 253 -14.43 -19.61 -6.96
CA ASP A 253 -15.10 -18.84 -8.01
C ASP A 253 -16.47 -18.32 -7.55
N GLU A 254 -17.25 -19.17 -6.87
CA GLU A 254 -18.54 -18.79 -6.29
C GLU A 254 -18.38 -17.74 -5.19
N PHE A 255 -17.35 -17.85 -4.35
CA PHE A 255 -17.04 -16.85 -3.33
C PHE A 255 -16.79 -15.47 -3.96
N PHE A 256 -15.96 -15.38 -5.01
CA PHE A 256 -15.74 -14.11 -5.70
C PHE A 256 -17.00 -13.61 -6.44
N ALA A 257 -17.81 -14.50 -6.99
CA ALA A 257 -19.09 -14.15 -7.58
C ALA A 257 -20.05 -13.56 -6.53
N ASN A 258 -20.14 -14.18 -5.35
CA ASN A 258 -20.95 -13.71 -4.23
C ASN A 258 -20.46 -12.34 -3.71
N LEU A 259 -19.14 -12.13 -3.52
CA LEU A 259 -18.59 -10.84 -3.12
C LEU A 259 -18.93 -9.75 -4.17
N SER A 260 -18.80 -10.07 -5.45
CA SER A 260 -19.13 -9.13 -6.53
C SER A 260 -20.64 -8.86 -6.61
N GLY A 261 -21.48 -9.89 -6.46
CA GLY A 261 -22.94 -9.75 -6.46
C GLY A 261 -23.45 -8.90 -5.29
N ARG A 262 -22.78 -8.90 -4.15
CA ARG A 262 -23.07 -8.07 -2.98
C ARG A 262 -22.47 -6.64 -3.10
N GLY A 263 -21.70 -6.36 -4.16
CA GLY A 263 -21.02 -5.08 -4.36
C GLY A 263 -19.81 -4.85 -3.47
N LEU A 264 -19.33 -5.87 -2.76
CA LEU A 264 -18.12 -5.77 -1.92
C LEU A 264 -16.84 -5.73 -2.76
N LEU A 265 -16.90 -6.31 -3.96
CA LEU A 265 -15.84 -6.25 -4.96
C LEU A 265 -16.39 -5.71 -6.28
N LEU A 266 -15.62 -4.84 -6.89
CA LEU A 266 -15.94 -4.19 -8.14
C LEU A 266 -15.05 -4.70 -9.27
N ARG A 267 -15.56 -4.68 -10.50
CA ARG A 267 -14.83 -4.96 -11.73
C ARG A 267 -14.91 -3.78 -12.66
N LEU A 268 -13.83 -3.47 -13.35
CA LEU A 268 -13.84 -2.43 -14.37
C LEU A 268 -14.76 -2.85 -15.55
N ASP A 269 -14.63 -4.11 -15.98
CA ASP A 269 -15.44 -4.72 -17.04
C ASP A 269 -16.13 -5.96 -16.48
N GLU A 270 -17.46 -5.94 -16.43
CA GLU A 270 -18.25 -7.01 -15.81
C GLU A 270 -18.25 -8.32 -16.63
N SER A 271 -17.87 -8.24 -17.91
CA SER A 271 -17.75 -9.42 -18.78
C SER A 271 -16.41 -10.16 -18.61
N VAL A 272 -15.45 -9.58 -17.87
CA VAL A 272 -14.11 -10.15 -17.69
C VAL A 272 -13.93 -10.61 -16.25
N GLN A 273 -13.50 -11.85 -16.07
CA GLN A 273 -13.12 -12.38 -14.76
C GLN A 273 -11.74 -11.84 -14.36
N PRO A 274 -11.61 -11.11 -13.25
CA PRO A 274 -10.33 -10.61 -12.79
C PRO A 274 -9.41 -11.74 -12.30
N THR A 275 -8.14 -11.63 -12.67
CA THR A 275 -7.08 -12.58 -12.25
C THR A 275 -6.03 -11.92 -11.37
N MET A 276 -6.22 -10.64 -11.04
CA MET A 276 -5.30 -9.86 -10.22
C MET A 276 -6.01 -9.32 -8.97
N TRP A 277 -5.24 -9.22 -7.90
CA TRP A 277 -5.65 -8.59 -6.64
C TRP A 277 -4.54 -7.64 -6.15
N ARG A 278 -4.83 -6.36 -5.94
CA ARG A 278 -3.82 -5.36 -5.58
C ARG A 278 -4.29 -4.37 -4.51
N CYS A 279 -5.33 -4.68 -3.75
CA CYS A 279 -5.91 -3.77 -2.76
C CYS A 279 -6.27 -2.37 -3.30
N ALA A 280 -6.44 -2.23 -4.60
CA ALA A 280 -6.82 -0.95 -5.18
C ALA A 280 -8.27 -0.62 -4.83
N THR A 281 -8.51 0.61 -4.42
CA THR A 281 -9.86 1.13 -4.16
C THR A 281 -10.28 2.11 -5.24
N VAL A 282 -11.55 2.09 -5.60
CA VAL A 282 -12.19 3.10 -6.45
C VAL A 282 -13.53 3.49 -5.82
N THR A 283 -14.05 4.66 -6.15
CA THR A 283 -15.45 4.97 -5.89
C THR A 283 -16.31 4.56 -7.07
N GLN A 284 -17.61 4.40 -6.88
CA GLN A 284 -18.57 4.20 -7.98
C GLN A 284 -18.48 5.32 -9.01
N ALA A 285 -18.27 6.56 -8.55
CA ALA A 285 -18.12 7.71 -9.44
C ALA A 285 -16.86 7.63 -10.32
N GLU A 286 -15.72 7.21 -9.76
CA GLU A 286 -14.48 6.95 -10.51
C GLU A 286 -14.66 5.80 -11.49
N LEU A 287 -15.31 4.70 -11.08
CA LEU A 287 -15.56 3.54 -11.90
C LEU A 287 -16.42 3.89 -13.14
N VAL A 288 -17.44 4.70 -12.97
CA VAL A 288 -18.26 5.23 -14.08
C VAL A 288 -17.41 6.01 -15.08
N GLN A 289 -16.43 6.79 -14.63
CA GLN A 289 -15.54 7.50 -15.54
C GLN A 289 -14.60 6.56 -16.29
N LEU A 290 -13.96 5.64 -15.58
CA LEU A 290 -13.03 4.66 -16.15
C LEU A 290 -13.71 3.79 -17.23
N ARG A 291 -14.97 3.40 -17.01
CA ARG A 291 -15.78 2.62 -17.96
C ARG A 291 -16.14 3.34 -19.26
N LYS A 292 -15.90 4.66 -19.35
CA LYS A 292 -16.05 5.40 -20.61
C LYS A 292 -14.93 5.12 -21.61
N ILE A 293 -13.79 4.62 -21.14
CA ILE A 293 -12.64 4.27 -21.99
C ILE A 293 -12.90 2.91 -22.63
N ASN A 294 -13.16 2.93 -23.94
CA ASN A 294 -13.54 1.72 -24.68
C ASN A 294 -12.36 1.02 -25.37
N THR A 295 -11.22 1.73 -25.56
CA THR A 295 -10.03 1.16 -26.20
C THR A 295 -9.17 0.46 -25.15
N ILE A 296 -9.57 -0.77 -24.77
CA ILE A 296 -8.81 -1.61 -23.83
C ILE A 296 -8.01 -2.66 -24.60
N ILE A 297 -6.68 -2.63 -24.45
CA ILE A 297 -5.74 -3.53 -25.12
C ILE A 297 -5.41 -4.67 -24.15
N ARG A 298 -5.84 -5.91 -24.47
CA ARG A 298 -5.74 -7.10 -23.63
C ARG A 298 -4.75 -8.16 -24.13
N SER A 299 -3.91 -7.82 -25.09
CA SER A 299 -2.98 -8.76 -25.74
C SER A 299 -1.69 -9.03 -24.93
N GLY A 300 -1.76 -8.99 -23.60
CA GLY A 300 -0.63 -9.24 -22.70
C GLY A 300 0.19 -7.99 -22.40
N HIS A 301 1.41 -8.21 -21.87
CA HIS A 301 2.31 -7.13 -21.48
C HIS A 301 2.99 -6.51 -22.70
N VAL A 302 3.33 -5.23 -22.59
CA VAL A 302 4.12 -4.54 -23.61
C VAL A 302 5.55 -5.08 -23.57
N GLN A 303 6.07 -5.42 -24.75
CA GLN A 303 7.46 -5.83 -24.98
C GLN A 303 8.27 -4.69 -25.61
N ARG A 304 7.62 -3.95 -26.53
CA ARG A 304 8.25 -2.83 -27.23
C ARG A 304 7.20 -1.83 -27.72
N ILE A 305 7.51 -0.55 -27.69
CA ILE A 305 6.74 0.52 -28.31
C ILE A 305 7.53 1.05 -29.49
N GLU A 306 6.95 0.95 -30.70
CA GLU A 306 7.50 1.45 -31.94
C GLU A 306 6.73 2.71 -32.37
N ALA A 307 7.21 3.40 -33.41
CA ALA A 307 6.56 4.62 -33.90
C ALA A 307 5.09 4.42 -34.32
N ASN A 308 4.73 3.24 -34.86
CA ASN A 308 3.38 2.97 -35.35
C ASN A 308 2.73 1.71 -34.80
N SER A 309 3.41 0.99 -33.88
CA SER A 309 2.88 -0.22 -33.26
C SER A 309 3.36 -0.39 -31.84
N ILE A 310 2.50 -1.01 -30.99
CA ILE A 310 2.86 -1.52 -29.68
C ILE A 310 2.93 -3.03 -29.79
N VAL A 311 4.10 -3.60 -29.57
CA VAL A 311 4.33 -5.05 -29.56
C VAL A 311 4.01 -5.57 -28.17
N LEU A 312 3.13 -6.58 -28.10
CA LEU A 312 2.66 -7.19 -26.86
C LEU A 312 2.95 -8.71 -26.88
N ASP A 313 2.78 -9.37 -25.74
CA ASP A 313 2.99 -10.84 -25.62
C ASP A 313 2.20 -11.65 -26.67
N GLN A 314 0.99 -11.18 -27.02
CA GLN A 314 0.03 -11.91 -27.86
C GLN A 314 -0.42 -11.08 -29.07
N GLY A 315 0.50 -10.36 -29.69
CA GLY A 315 0.23 -9.59 -30.91
C GLY A 315 0.66 -8.14 -30.87
N THR A 316 0.02 -7.31 -31.64
CA THR A 316 0.34 -5.89 -31.77
C THR A 316 -0.91 -5.03 -31.64
N ALA A 317 -0.75 -3.79 -31.19
CA ALA A 317 -1.78 -2.76 -31.23
C ALA A 317 -1.26 -1.53 -32.00
N PRO A 318 -2.12 -0.80 -32.73
CA PRO A 318 -1.70 0.38 -33.48
C PRO A 318 -1.40 1.54 -32.50
N THR A 319 -0.38 2.33 -32.87
CA THR A 319 -0.06 3.63 -32.28
C THR A 319 0.40 4.60 -33.34
N SER A 320 0.85 5.80 -32.98
CA SER A 320 1.38 6.78 -33.90
C SER A 320 2.44 7.67 -33.24
N PRO A 321 3.28 8.38 -34.01
CA PRO A 321 4.23 9.35 -33.46
C PRO A 321 3.57 10.52 -32.66
N THR A 322 2.27 10.75 -32.87
CA THR A 322 1.50 11.77 -32.15
C THR A 322 0.78 11.20 -30.90
N THR A 323 1.12 9.98 -30.49
CA THR A 323 0.59 9.32 -29.29
C THR A 323 1.59 9.43 -28.15
N LEU A 324 1.13 9.88 -26.98
CA LEU A 324 1.90 9.82 -25.73
C LEU A 324 1.61 8.49 -25.02
N HIS A 325 2.64 7.69 -24.78
CA HIS A 325 2.55 6.50 -23.94
C HIS A 325 2.95 6.88 -22.51
N ILE A 326 2.20 6.36 -21.53
CA ILE A 326 2.36 6.68 -20.12
C ILE A 326 2.66 5.39 -19.37
N ASP A 327 3.90 5.24 -18.89
CA ASP A 327 4.32 4.08 -18.11
C ASP A 327 3.71 4.10 -16.72
N CYS A 328 2.89 3.09 -16.43
CA CYS A 328 2.24 2.84 -15.14
C CYS A 328 2.50 1.40 -14.66
N THR A 329 3.63 0.78 -15.06
CA THR A 329 3.86 -0.67 -14.89
C THR A 329 4.57 -1.06 -13.61
N ALA A 330 4.86 -0.13 -12.69
CA ALA A 330 5.49 -0.47 -11.42
C ALA A 330 4.60 -1.38 -10.56
N ASP A 331 5.22 -2.35 -9.92
CA ASP A 331 4.52 -3.28 -9.03
C ASP A 331 4.02 -2.64 -7.72
N GLY A 332 4.52 -1.47 -7.36
CA GLY A 332 4.31 -0.87 -6.05
C GLY A 332 5.09 -1.65 -5.00
N LEU A 333 4.42 -2.50 -4.22
CA LEU A 333 5.08 -3.40 -3.25
C LEU A 333 5.65 -4.61 -3.99
N GLU A 334 6.96 -4.88 -3.81
CA GLU A 334 7.60 -6.07 -4.36
C GLU A 334 7.08 -7.35 -3.68
N LYS A 335 6.93 -8.42 -4.45
CA LYS A 335 6.61 -9.73 -3.91
C LYS A 335 7.85 -10.33 -3.26
N ARG A 336 7.84 -10.33 -1.93
CA ARG A 336 8.91 -10.94 -1.13
C ARG A 336 8.37 -12.06 -0.24
N PRO A 337 9.17 -13.10 0.03
CA PRO A 337 8.78 -14.15 0.96
C PRO A 337 8.58 -13.55 2.35
N ALA A 338 7.64 -14.09 3.12
CA ALA A 338 7.53 -13.75 4.54
C ALA A 338 8.78 -14.25 5.28
N THR A 339 9.37 -13.40 6.10
CA THR A 339 10.48 -13.75 7.00
C THR A 339 10.08 -13.44 8.44
N PRO A 340 10.71 -14.04 9.46
CA PRO A 340 10.51 -13.60 10.83
C PRO A 340 10.72 -12.08 10.94
N VAL A 341 9.85 -11.40 11.67
CA VAL A 341 9.98 -9.95 11.90
C VAL A 341 11.18 -9.67 12.79
N PHE A 342 11.39 -10.49 13.80
CA PHE A 342 12.49 -10.38 14.76
C PHE A 342 13.46 -11.56 14.58
N ALA A 343 14.73 -11.27 14.31
CA ALA A 343 15.78 -12.26 14.11
C ALA A 343 17.08 -11.76 14.78
N GLY A 344 17.27 -12.08 16.04
CA GLY A 344 18.41 -11.62 16.83
C GLY A 344 18.42 -10.09 16.97
N ARG A 345 19.33 -9.42 16.29
CA ARG A 345 19.43 -7.96 16.29
C ARG A 345 18.61 -7.30 15.17
N ASP A 346 18.18 -8.06 14.17
CA ASP A 346 17.52 -7.55 12.99
C ASP A 346 16.01 -7.54 13.17
N ILE A 347 15.36 -6.44 12.74
CA ILE A 347 13.92 -6.25 12.71
C ILE A 347 13.52 -5.91 11.27
N THR A 348 12.70 -6.76 10.64
CA THR A 348 12.24 -6.58 9.26
C THR A 348 10.79 -6.09 9.26
N LEU A 349 10.57 -4.85 8.81
CA LEU A 349 9.21 -4.29 8.75
C LEU A 349 8.44 -4.88 7.57
N GLN A 350 7.37 -5.59 7.87
CA GLN A 350 6.50 -6.29 6.92
C GLN A 350 5.03 -6.04 7.24
N SER A 351 4.15 -6.36 6.29
CA SER A 351 2.71 -6.33 6.55
C SER A 351 2.30 -7.45 7.51
N LEU A 352 1.56 -7.10 8.55
CA LEU A 352 0.92 -8.02 9.50
C LEU A 352 -0.60 -8.09 9.29
N ARG A 353 -1.14 -7.14 8.53
CA ARG A 353 -2.54 -7.04 8.14
C ARG A 353 -2.60 -6.57 6.68
N MET A 354 -3.51 -7.12 5.91
CA MET A 354 -3.67 -6.85 4.48
C MET A 354 -3.55 -5.35 4.15
N CYS A 355 -2.58 -4.99 3.32
CA CYS A 355 -2.40 -3.66 2.75
C CYS A 355 -2.25 -2.49 3.75
N GLN A 356 -1.99 -2.77 5.04
CA GLN A 356 -1.86 -1.77 6.10
C GLN A 356 -0.43 -1.65 6.62
N GLN A 357 0.47 -1.14 5.78
CA GLN A 357 1.90 -1.07 6.05
C GLN A 357 2.23 -0.21 7.27
N VAL A 358 1.65 1.00 7.38
CA VAL A 358 1.95 1.91 8.49
C VAL A 358 1.39 1.39 9.83
N PHE A 359 0.20 0.77 9.81
CA PHE A 359 -0.32 0.08 10.98
C PHE A 359 0.60 -1.06 11.39
N SER A 360 1.03 -1.89 10.44
CA SER A 360 1.91 -3.03 10.69
C SER A 360 3.25 -2.58 11.28
N ALA A 361 3.85 -1.50 10.75
CA ALA A 361 5.10 -0.97 11.27
C ALA A 361 4.94 -0.37 12.68
N ALA A 362 3.85 0.34 12.95
CA ALA A 362 3.54 0.84 14.30
C ALA A 362 3.27 -0.33 15.27
N PHE A 363 2.55 -1.36 14.84
CA PHE A 363 2.31 -2.56 15.63
C PHE A 363 3.64 -3.26 15.99
N ILE A 364 4.53 -3.47 15.02
CA ILE A 364 5.86 -4.04 15.27
C ILE A 364 6.65 -3.19 16.26
N GLY A 365 6.60 -1.85 16.12
CA GLY A 365 7.24 -0.92 17.06
C GLY A 365 6.66 -1.01 18.48
N HIS A 366 5.35 -1.18 18.60
CA HIS A 366 4.71 -1.41 19.89
C HIS A 366 5.15 -2.76 20.51
N ILE A 367 5.12 -3.85 19.75
CA ILE A 367 5.56 -5.16 20.22
C ILE A 367 7.04 -5.13 20.62
N GLU A 368 7.89 -4.44 19.86
CA GLU A 368 9.30 -4.27 20.25
C GLU A 368 9.46 -3.55 21.59
N SER A 369 8.61 -2.54 21.84
CA SER A 369 8.69 -1.68 23.02
C SER A 369 8.06 -2.30 24.28
N ALA A 370 7.02 -3.12 24.11
CA ALA A 370 6.15 -3.57 25.23
C ALA A 370 6.34 -5.06 25.60
N TYR A 371 6.95 -5.85 24.74
CA TYR A 371 7.06 -7.30 24.93
C TYR A 371 8.51 -7.77 24.94
N ASP A 372 8.77 -8.82 25.70
CA ASP A 372 10.08 -9.49 25.76
C ASP A 372 10.01 -10.85 25.07
N GLY A 373 11.19 -11.31 24.60
CA GLY A 373 11.37 -12.63 24.01
C GLY A 373 10.99 -12.69 22.52
N GLU A 374 11.96 -13.08 21.70
CA GLU A 374 11.85 -13.13 20.24
C GLU A 374 10.72 -14.05 19.76
N ALA A 375 10.53 -15.19 20.42
CA ALA A 375 9.50 -16.16 20.05
C ALA A 375 8.08 -15.57 20.17
N LEU A 376 7.77 -14.91 21.30
CA LEU A 376 6.47 -14.26 21.52
C LEU A 376 6.27 -13.09 20.56
N LYS A 377 7.30 -12.25 20.36
CA LYS A 377 7.24 -11.13 19.42
C LYS A 377 6.91 -11.61 17.99
N ASN A 378 7.56 -12.69 17.53
CA ASN A 378 7.29 -13.27 16.22
C ASN A 378 5.91 -13.95 16.14
N GLU A 379 5.43 -14.55 17.22
CA GLU A 379 4.07 -15.10 17.28
C GLU A 379 3.01 -14.00 17.11
N LEU A 380 3.18 -12.84 17.77
CA LEU A 380 2.28 -11.70 17.66
C LEU A 380 2.44 -10.96 16.31
N CYS A 381 3.61 -11.03 15.70
CA CYS A 381 3.95 -10.34 14.44
C CYS A 381 4.03 -11.30 13.25
N MET A 382 3.07 -12.22 13.09
CA MET A 382 3.05 -13.11 11.93
C MET A 382 2.80 -12.33 10.64
N PRO A 383 3.72 -12.38 9.65
CA PRO A 383 3.57 -11.64 8.42
C PRO A 383 2.39 -12.11 7.57
N VAL A 384 1.71 -11.15 6.96
CA VAL A 384 0.64 -11.36 5.98
C VAL A 384 1.09 -10.76 4.66
N PRO A 385 1.59 -11.58 3.71
CA PRO A 385 2.09 -11.09 2.43
C PRO A 385 1.04 -10.33 1.63
N HIS A 386 1.51 -9.36 0.85
CA HIS A 386 0.66 -8.57 -0.04
C HIS A 386 0.12 -9.46 -1.17
N PRO A 387 -1.20 -9.51 -1.41
CA PRO A 387 -1.79 -10.36 -2.44
C PRO A 387 -1.54 -9.83 -3.86
N ASP A 388 -1.39 -10.74 -4.84
CA ASP A 388 -1.33 -10.47 -6.27
C ASP A 388 -2.44 -11.17 -7.06
N THR A 389 -2.94 -12.27 -6.54
CA THR A 389 -3.97 -13.10 -7.18
C THR A 389 -5.18 -13.25 -6.26
N PRO A 390 -6.33 -13.71 -6.79
CA PRO A 390 -7.47 -14.09 -5.96
C PRO A 390 -7.13 -15.12 -4.87
N LEU A 391 -6.26 -16.10 -5.17
CA LEU A 391 -5.84 -17.09 -4.16
C LEU A 391 -4.98 -16.46 -3.07
N ASP A 392 -4.11 -15.52 -3.42
CA ASP A 392 -3.34 -14.78 -2.41
C ASP A 392 -4.25 -13.95 -1.50
N TYR A 393 -5.36 -13.44 -2.03
CA TYR A 393 -6.37 -12.78 -1.20
C TYR A 393 -6.96 -13.74 -0.14
N LEU A 394 -7.29 -14.98 -0.52
CA LEU A 394 -7.75 -15.98 0.45
C LEU A 394 -6.70 -16.24 1.54
N ARG A 395 -5.42 -16.42 1.14
CA ARG A 395 -4.30 -16.58 2.09
C ARG A 395 -4.18 -15.39 3.03
N THR A 396 -4.37 -14.19 2.49
CA THR A 396 -4.35 -12.94 3.25
C THR A 396 -5.51 -12.85 4.24
N VAL A 397 -6.73 -13.22 3.85
CA VAL A 397 -7.90 -13.27 4.74
C VAL A 397 -7.65 -14.25 5.90
N VAL A 398 -7.15 -15.45 5.59
CA VAL A 398 -6.78 -16.44 6.61
C VAL A 398 -5.73 -15.86 7.57
N GLY A 399 -4.65 -15.26 7.04
CA GLY A 399 -3.60 -14.65 7.86
C GLY A 399 -4.13 -13.53 8.78
N ASN A 400 -5.00 -12.67 8.25
CA ASN A 400 -5.64 -11.61 9.04
C ASN A 400 -6.49 -12.18 10.19
N LEU A 401 -7.30 -13.19 9.93
CA LEU A 401 -8.16 -13.83 10.95
C LEU A 401 -7.33 -14.53 12.03
N LEU A 402 -6.25 -15.21 11.64
CA LEU A 402 -5.34 -15.85 12.59
C LEU A 402 -4.60 -14.83 13.46
N ASN A 403 -4.13 -13.72 12.90
CA ASN A 403 -3.51 -12.65 13.67
C ASN A 403 -4.53 -12.00 14.62
N ALA A 404 -5.73 -11.68 14.15
CA ALA A 404 -6.78 -11.12 14.99
C ALA A 404 -7.14 -12.05 16.16
N ALA A 405 -7.21 -13.37 15.92
CA ALA A 405 -7.48 -14.36 16.98
C ALA A 405 -6.35 -14.43 18.04
N ARG A 406 -5.08 -14.27 17.62
CA ARG A 406 -3.95 -14.19 18.58
C ARG A 406 -4.01 -12.92 19.39
N TRP A 407 -4.18 -11.77 18.74
CA TRP A 407 -4.24 -10.46 19.41
C TRP A 407 -5.41 -10.35 20.39
N ALA A 408 -6.53 -11.02 20.09
CA ALA A 408 -7.70 -11.05 21.00
C ALA A 408 -7.43 -11.73 22.34
N GLN A 409 -6.39 -12.55 22.45
CA GLN A 409 -6.04 -13.27 23.69
C GLN A 409 -5.23 -12.42 24.66
N ASP A 410 -4.76 -11.26 24.24
CA ASP A 410 -3.93 -10.36 25.05
C ASP A 410 -4.68 -9.05 25.34
N ALA A 411 -5.06 -8.87 26.59
CA ALA A 411 -5.87 -7.73 27.04
C ALA A 411 -5.13 -6.38 26.94
N GLU A 412 -3.80 -6.37 27.14
CA GLU A 412 -2.98 -5.16 27.04
C GLU A 412 -2.83 -4.77 25.57
N LEU A 413 -2.59 -5.75 24.70
CA LEU A 413 -2.55 -5.54 23.26
C LEU A 413 -3.90 -5.04 22.72
N GLN A 414 -5.00 -5.61 23.17
CA GLN A 414 -6.35 -5.14 22.82
C GLN A 414 -6.59 -3.69 23.30
N ALA A 415 -6.09 -3.33 24.48
CA ALA A 415 -6.16 -1.95 24.95
C ALA A 415 -5.36 -1.00 24.05
N TRP A 416 -4.16 -1.39 23.63
CA TRP A 416 -3.36 -0.59 22.69
C TRP A 416 -4.06 -0.46 21.32
N LEU A 417 -4.57 -1.56 20.76
CA LEU A 417 -5.29 -1.56 19.49
C LEU A 417 -6.48 -0.59 19.51
N ARG A 418 -7.28 -0.59 20.58
CA ARG A 418 -8.41 0.36 20.73
C ARG A 418 -7.98 1.83 20.72
N HIS A 419 -6.76 2.14 21.13
CA HIS A 419 -6.23 3.50 21.18
C HIS A 419 -5.36 3.85 19.95
N SER A 420 -4.99 2.84 19.15
CA SER A 420 -4.19 3.05 17.95
C SER A 420 -5.02 3.70 16.85
N ARG A 421 -4.74 4.96 16.53
CA ARG A 421 -5.45 5.65 15.47
C ARG A 421 -5.19 5.06 14.07
N LEU A 422 -4.12 4.28 13.91
CA LEU A 422 -3.80 3.60 12.65
C LEU A 422 -4.62 2.32 12.45
N ASP A 423 -5.31 1.83 13.49
CA ASP A 423 -6.22 0.70 13.38
C ASP A 423 -7.62 1.15 12.97
N PHE A 424 -7.89 1.20 11.67
CA PHE A 424 -9.19 1.62 11.16
C PHE A 424 -10.31 0.60 11.39
N LEU A 425 -9.98 -0.65 11.73
CA LEU A 425 -10.97 -1.68 12.04
C LEU A 425 -11.55 -1.54 13.44
N ASN A 426 -10.81 -0.90 14.35
CA ASN A 426 -11.29 -0.62 15.70
C ASN A 426 -12.03 0.74 15.72
N ALA A 427 -13.29 0.73 15.30
CA ALA A 427 -14.15 1.88 15.54
C ALA A 427 -14.62 1.81 17.00
N PRO A 428 -14.23 2.76 17.88
CA PRO A 428 -14.84 2.86 19.19
C PRO A 428 -16.34 3.12 19.01
N ASP A 429 -17.17 2.31 19.69
CA ASP A 429 -18.63 2.45 19.74
C ASP A 429 -19.39 2.37 18.41
N ALA A 430 -19.22 1.27 17.66
CA ALA A 430 -20.12 0.94 16.56
C ALA A 430 -21.60 0.68 17.01
N GLY A 431 -21.90 0.89 18.28
CA GLY A 431 -23.27 0.94 18.82
C GLY A 431 -24.06 -0.36 18.78
N GLY A 432 -23.40 -1.49 18.67
CA GLY A 432 -23.99 -2.83 18.77
C GLY A 432 -23.15 -3.72 19.69
N GLU A 433 -23.78 -4.45 20.58
CA GLU A 433 -23.10 -5.57 21.24
C GLU A 433 -22.67 -6.54 20.16
N VAL A 434 -21.37 -6.57 19.86
CA VAL A 434 -20.79 -7.62 19.03
C VAL A 434 -20.82 -8.88 19.90
N ASP A 435 -21.57 -9.88 19.48
CA ASP A 435 -21.47 -11.22 20.09
C ASP A 435 -20.08 -11.79 19.74
N GLU A 436 -19.14 -11.59 20.65
CA GLU A 436 -17.74 -11.99 20.48
C GLU A 436 -17.63 -13.52 20.27
N GLU A 437 -18.48 -14.31 20.94
CA GLU A 437 -18.49 -15.76 20.78
C GLU A 437 -18.97 -16.18 19.37
N LEU A 438 -19.99 -15.51 18.87
CA LEU A 438 -20.47 -15.72 17.51
C LEU A 438 -19.42 -15.31 16.49
N ALA A 439 -18.81 -14.13 16.65
CA ALA A 439 -17.76 -13.64 15.76
C ALA A 439 -16.55 -14.59 15.72
N GLN A 440 -16.14 -15.13 16.86
CA GLN A 440 -15.06 -16.09 16.96
C GLN A 440 -15.44 -17.43 16.27
N ARG A 441 -16.64 -17.92 16.44
CA ARG A 441 -17.13 -19.16 15.76
C ARG A 441 -17.16 -18.97 14.24
N LEU A 442 -17.64 -17.82 13.77
CA LEU A 442 -17.66 -17.49 12.33
C LEU A 442 -16.24 -17.41 11.76
N ALA A 443 -15.31 -16.77 12.49
CA ALA A 443 -13.92 -16.69 12.06
C ALA A 443 -13.25 -18.07 11.96
N VAL A 444 -13.44 -18.95 12.94
CA VAL A 444 -12.91 -20.32 12.92
C VAL A 444 -13.48 -21.12 11.73
N ALA A 445 -14.79 -21.04 11.51
CA ALA A 445 -15.44 -21.72 10.39
C ALA A 445 -14.93 -21.18 9.03
N ALA A 446 -14.76 -19.86 8.90
CA ALA A 446 -14.24 -19.22 7.71
C ALA A 446 -12.80 -19.66 7.42
N VAL A 447 -11.92 -19.63 8.43
CA VAL A 447 -10.53 -20.10 8.29
C VAL A 447 -10.48 -21.55 7.81
N ALA A 448 -11.24 -22.45 8.42
CA ALA A 448 -11.27 -23.87 8.04
C ALA A 448 -11.74 -24.07 6.59
N LYS A 449 -12.77 -23.31 6.16
CA LYS A 449 -13.30 -23.38 4.79
C LYS A 449 -12.32 -22.84 3.76
N LEU A 450 -11.73 -21.67 4.02
CA LEU A 450 -10.74 -21.07 3.14
C LEU A 450 -9.47 -21.91 3.01
N GLN A 451 -8.98 -22.49 4.11
CA GLN A 451 -7.82 -23.40 4.09
C GLN A 451 -8.10 -24.67 3.26
N ARG A 452 -9.32 -25.23 3.34
CA ARG A 452 -9.71 -26.38 2.50
C ARG A 452 -9.67 -26.01 1.03
N TRP A 453 -10.25 -24.87 0.61
CA TRP A 453 -10.20 -24.41 -0.79
C TRP A 453 -8.77 -24.17 -1.28
N LEU A 454 -7.91 -23.59 -0.43
CA LEU A 454 -6.50 -23.41 -0.78
C LEU A 454 -5.78 -24.74 -0.97
N ALA A 455 -6.04 -25.75 -0.11
CA ALA A 455 -5.45 -27.07 -0.23
C ALA A 455 -5.93 -27.82 -1.50
N GLU A 456 -7.19 -27.64 -1.91
CA GLU A 456 -7.75 -28.23 -3.14
C GLU A 456 -7.11 -27.65 -4.42
N VAL A 457 -6.67 -26.39 -4.39
CA VAL A 457 -6.01 -25.74 -5.54
C VAL A 457 -4.51 -26.04 -5.58
N ASP A 458 -3.87 -26.19 -4.41
CA ASP A 458 -2.42 -26.48 -4.31
C ASP A 458 -2.11 -28.00 -4.53
N ALA A 459 -3.14 -28.88 -4.59
CA ALA A 459 -3.05 -30.33 -4.86
C ALA A 459 -3.06 -30.66 -6.36
#